data_a0f792bc46c5da6f17cd7502636e0064
#
_entry.id   a0f792bc46c5da6f17cd7502636e0064
#
_cell.length_a   1.000
_cell.length_b   1.000
_cell.length_c   1.000
_cell.angle_alpha   90.00
_cell.angle_beta   90.00
_cell.angle_gamma   90.00
#
_symmetry.space_group_name_H-M   'P 1'
#
loop_
_entity.id
_entity.type
_entity.pdbx_description
1 polymer ?
#
loop_
_entity_poly.entity_id
_entity_poly.type
_entity_poly.pdbx_seq_one_letter_code
_entity_poly.pdbx_strand_id
1 'polypeptide(L)'
;ISVANTTTFDIAENANINAGMTVLGISSTGASTINPNEYIKVISAVASSTPGQTTVTISNAPSTAITTSDTIYFLESTMTDKSDISTWPGDPDYLEDKFVRFAYRFKFEDNEYSIFSPFTQIAYIPKQNGYFINGQENSAVSSTILDWFENGINNIELIVPLPDKGNNLARSYKVSKVEILYSESDETAVKVIDSIDVTEISSASGNNNYYSYSYQSRKPIRTLPQAQTVRVFDKVPVKAKTQEVVSNRVIYGNFQTKHTPPSSINYSVNIEKKIANNNYTNFVELPNHTIKQNRNYQVGFVLSDKYGRQSD
;
A
#
# COMPACT_ATOMS: atom_id res chain seq x y z
N ILE A 1 -5.13 27.40 25.94
CA ILE A 1 -6.29 26.90 26.70
C ILE A 1 -5.88 25.57 27.28
N SER A 2 -5.84 25.46 28.60
CA SER A 2 -5.58 24.19 29.26
C SER A 2 -6.87 23.37 29.23
N VAL A 3 -6.90 22.27 28.49
CA VAL A 3 -8.07 21.41 28.38
C VAL A 3 -7.79 20.14 29.19
N ALA A 4 -7.95 20.21 30.48
CA ALA A 4 -7.90 19.05 31.34
C ALA A 4 -9.26 18.31 31.27
N ASN A 5 -9.23 17.03 30.92
CA ASN A 5 -10.36 16.10 30.99
C ASN A 5 -11.64 16.52 30.24
N THR A 6 -11.56 17.22 29.15
CA THR A 6 -12.70 17.51 28.28
C THR A 6 -12.62 16.77 26.98
N THR A 7 -13.78 16.39 26.47
CA THR A 7 -13.91 15.77 25.15
C THR A 7 -14.02 16.78 24.00
N THR A 8 -13.92 18.08 24.32
CA THR A 8 -14.10 19.15 23.33
C THR A 8 -13.05 20.23 23.54
N PHE A 9 -12.39 20.68 22.48
CA PHE A 9 -11.40 21.76 22.50
C PHE A 9 -11.36 22.53 21.18
N ASP A 10 -10.90 23.78 21.26
CA ASP A 10 -10.75 24.62 20.08
C ASP A 10 -9.29 24.63 19.60
N ILE A 11 -9.12 24.56 18.29
CA ILE A 11 -7.84 24.67 17.60
C ILE A 11 -7.90 25.81 16.58
N ALA A 12 -6.76 26.16 15.98
CA ALA A 12 -6.75 27.05 14.82
C ALA A 12 -7.64 26.48 13.71
N GLU A 13 -8.27 27.36 12.93
CA GLU A 13 -9.19 26.97 11.87
C GLU A 13 -8.56 25.94 10.91
N ASN A 14 -9.21 24.79 10.80
CA ASN A 14 -8.76 23.72 9.94
C ASN A 14 -9.96 22.96 9.37
N ALA A 15 -10.21 23.14 8.08
CA ALA A 15 -11.31 22.50 7.36
C ALA A 15 -11.05 21.02 7.00
N ASN A 16 -9.84 20.51 7.23
CA ASN A 16 -9.46 19.14 6.82
C ASN A 16 -9.65 18.10 7.94
N ILE A 17 -10.22 18.48 9.08
CA ILE A 17 -10.46 17.56 10.17
C ILE A 17 -11.83 16.93 10.00
N ASN A 18 -11.83 15.61 9.87
CA ASN A 18 -13.04 14.82 9.68
C ASN A 18 -13.30 13.86 10.85
N ALA A 19 -14.56 13.50 11.04
CA ALA A 19 -14.91 12.46 11.98
C ALA A 19 -14.22 11.13 11.64
N GLY A 20 -13.81 10.40 12.67
CA GLY A 20 -13.06 9.14 12.52
C GLY A 20 -11.53 9.29 12.51
N MET A 21 -10.98 10.49 12.34
CA MET A 21 -9.54 10.71 12.46
C MET A 21 -9.04 10.34 13.86
N THR A 22 -7.87 9.71 13.91
CA THR A 22 -7.18 9.41 15.17
C THR A 22 -6.44 10.65 15.68
N VAL A 23 -6.54 10.93 16.95
CA VAL A 23 -5.93 12.10 17.59
C VAL A 23 -4.70 11.67 18.39
N LEU A 24 -3.56 12.32 18.14
CA LEU A 24 -2.33 12.18 18.93
C LEU A 24 -1.90 13.55 19.43
N GLY A 25 -1.31 13.62 20.62
CA GLY A 25 -0.78 14.85 21.18
C GLY A 25 0.65 14.69 21.66
N ILE A 26 1.50 15.68 21.32
CA ILE A 26 2.90 15.72 21.76
C ILE A 26 3.14 17.08 22.40
N SER A 27 3.66 17.07 23.63
CA SER A 27 4.06 18.28 24.33
C SER A 27 5.27 18.95 23.71
N SER A 28 5.51 20.19 24.04
CA SER A 28 6.71 20.93 23.63
C SER A 28 8.03 20.27 24.12
N THR A 29 7.95 19.41 25.12
CA THR A 29 9.10 18.62 25.63
C THR A 29 9.26 17.26 24.95
N GLY A 30 8.38 16.92 23.99
CA GLY A 30 8.39 15.65 23.26
C GLY A 30 7.67 14.50 23.98
N ALA A 31 7.06 14.74 25.13
CA ALA A 31 6.27 13.74 25.83
C ALA A 31 4.88 13.60 25.16
N SER A 32 4.35 12.39 25.11
CA SER A 32 3.02 12.15 24.58
C SER A 32 1.96 12.66 25.56
N THR A 33 1.11 13.58 25.12
CA THR A 33 -0.03 14.10 25.89
C THR A 33 -1.32 13.38 25.54
N ILE A 34 -1.44 12.91 24.30
CA ILE A 34 -2.45 11.94 23.89
C ILE A 34 -1.71 10.72 23.36
N ASN A 35 -1.79 9.61 24.09
CA ASN A 35 -1.09 8.39 23.75
C ASN A 35 -1.79 7.65 22.60
N PRO A 36 -1.06 7.04 21.67
CA PRO A 36 -1.66 6.17 20.65
C PRO A 36 -2.53 5.06 21.21
N ASN A 37 -2.19 4.57 22.41
CA ASN A 37 -2.92 3.50 23.09
C ASN A 37 -4.26 3.95 23.69
N GLU A 38 -4.56 5.24 23.71
CA GLU A 38 -5.86 5.75 24.17
C GLU A 38 -6.95 5.65 23.11
N TYR A 39 -6.58 5.40 21.85
CA TYR A 39 -7.49 5.23 20.70
C TYR A 39 -8.51 6.37 20.57
N ILE A 40 -8.09 7.61 20.88
CA ILE A 40 -8.96 8.77 20.81
C ILE A 40 -9.22 9.12 19.34
N LYS A 41 -10.50 9.26 19.01
CA LYS A 41 -10.95 9.63 17.66
C LYS A 41 -11.74 10.92 17.66
N VAL A 42 -11.70 11.63 16.53
CA VAL A 42 -12.57 12.77 16.26
C VAL A 42 -14.00 12.27 16.09
N ILE A 43 -14.94 12.80 16.86
CA ILE A 43 -16.38 12.59 16.65
C ILE A 43 -16.92 13.65 15.69
N SER A 44 -16.55 14.90 15.91
CA SER A 44 -16.95 16.00 15.04
C SER A 44 -15.95 17.14 15.06
N ALA A 45 -15.86 17.88 13.96
CA ALA A 45 -15.14 19.14 13.88
C ALA A 45 -16.08 20.17 13.24
N VAL A 46 -16.35 21.25 13.93
CA VAL A 46 -17.29 22.31 13.50
C VAL A 46 -16.64 23.67 13.71
N ALA A 47 -17.09 24.66 12.96
CA ALA A 47 -16.64 26.03 13.20
C ALA A 47 -16.95 26.45 14.65
N SER A 48 -15.93 26.99 15.34
CA SER A 48 -16.09 27.49 16.71
C SER A 48 -16.91 28.76 16.72
N SER A 49 -17.51 29.05 17.88
CA SER A 49 -18.10 30.36 18.14
C SER A 49 -17.07 31.50 18.14
N THR A 50 -15.79 31.16 18.29
CA THR A 50 -14.66 32.10 18.15
C THR A 50 -14.21 32.13 16.70
N PRO A 51 -14.24 33.28 16.01
CA PRO A 51 -13.79 33.37 14.61
C PRO A 51 -12.33 32.91 14.43
N GLY A 52 -12.09 32.14 13.36
CA GLY A 52 -10.77 31.59 13.05
C GLY A 52 -10.38 30.37 13.87
N GLN A 53 -11.35 29.68 14.48
CA GLN A 53 -11.13 28.45 15.22
C GLN A 53 -12.09 27.35 14.80
N THR A 54 -11.65 26.10 14.99
CA THR A 54 -12.45 24.89 14.83
C THR A 54 -12.60 24.20 16.19
N THR A 55 -13.83 23.93 16.58
CA THR A 55 -14.15 23.12 17.75
C THR A 55 -14.12 21.65 17.38
N VAL A 56 -13.23 20.89 18.01
CA VAL A 56 -13.08 19.46 17.83
C VAL A 56 -13.65 18.71 19.01
N THR A 57 -14.54 17.76 18.76
CA THR A 57 -15.06 16.82 19.74
C THR A 57 -14.41 15.46 19.54
N ILE A 58 -13.90 14.87 20.63
CA ILE A 58 -13.20 13.59 20.63
C ILE A 58 -13.94 12.53 21.42
N SER A 59 -13.66 11.25 21.13
CA SER A 59 -14.39 10.11 21.71
C SER A 59 -14.22 9.98 23.22
N ASN A 60 -13.04 10.24 23.74
CA ASN A 60 -12.70 10.15 25.16
C ASN A 60 -11.82 11.32 25.57
N ALA A 61 -11.92 11.74 26.81
CA ALA A 61 -11.00 12.73 27.36
C ALA A 61 -9.59 12.11 27.48
N PRO A 62 -8.52 12.84 27.08
CA PRO A 62 -7.16 12.36 27.24
C PRO A 62 -6.80 12.16 28.73
N SER A 63 -5.97 11.17 29.00
CA SER A 63 -5.47 10.93 30.38
C SER A 63 -4.57 12.05 30.89
N THR A 64 -3.92 12.77 29.98
CA THR A 64 -3.07 13.93 30.29
C THR A 64 -3.70 15.21 29.71
N ALA A 65 -3.67 16.30 30.48
CA ALA A 65 -4.20 17.56 30.02
C ALA A 65 -3.43 18.10 28.80
N ILE A 66 -4.17 18.51 27.78
CA ILE A 66 -3.64 19.20 26.61
C ILE A 66 -3.44 20.67 26.96
N THR A 67 -2.32 21.23 26.58
CA THR A 67 -1.97 22.64 26.77
C THR A 67 -1.83 23.36 25.42
N THR A 68 -1.80 24.69 25.46
CA THR A 68 -1.62 25.50 24.24
C THR A 68 -0.26 25.34 23.58
N SER A 69 0.70 24.76 24.28
CA SER A 69 2.05 24.47 23.75
C SER A 69 2.17 23.08 23.10
N ASP A 70 1.11 22.28 23.18
CA ASP A 70 1.12 20.92 22.63
C ASP A 70 0.77 20.94 21.15
N THR A 71 1.41 20.07 20.41
CA THR A 71 1.07 19.83 19.00
C THR A 71 0.12 18.65 18.91
N ILE A 72 -1.04 18.88 18.30
CA ILE A 72 -2.05 17.83 18.09
C ILE A 72 -2.01 17.41 16.62
N TYR A 73 -1.90 16.11 16.42
CA TYR A 73 -1.93 15.48 15.11
C TYR A 73 -3.27 14.81 14.90
N PHE A 74 -3.90 15.09 13.78
CA PHE A 74 -5.09 14.42 13.31
C PHE A 74 -4.66 13.49 12.18
N LEU A 75 -4.68 12.20 12.46
CA LEU A 75 -4.32 11.18 11.50
C LEU A 75 -5.59 10.69 10.82
N GLU A 76 -5.61 10.78 9.50
CA GLU A 76 -6.69 10.20 8.72
C GLU A 76 -6.70 8.69 8.96
N SER A 77 -7.74 8.23 9.64
CA SER A 77 -7.98 6.79 9.76
C SER A 77 -8.61 6.35 8.46
N THR A 78 -7.84 5.69 7.62
CA THR A 78 -8.38 4.98 6.45
C THR A 78 -9.18 3.74 6.84
N MET A 79 -9.25 3.43 8.12
CA MET A 79 -10.09 2.35 8.64
C MET A 79 -11.53 2.83 8.69
N THR A 80 -12.31 2.40 7.72
CA THR A 80 -13.77 2.49 7.79
C THR A 80 -14.22 1.73 9.03
N ASP A 81 -15.13 2.33 9.80
CA ASP A 81 -15.62 1.69 11.03
C ASP A 81 -16.30 0.36 10.68
N LYS A 82 -15.77 -0.74 11.19
CA LYS A 82 -16.36 -2.08 11.01
C LYS A 82 -17.81 -2.17 11.54
N SER A 83 -18.21 -1.26 12.39
CA SER A 83 -19.58 -1.22 12.93
C SER A 83 -20.63 -0.85 11.86
N ASP A 84 -20.22 -0.16 10.79
CA ASP A 84 -21.12 0.15 9.68
C ASP A 84 -20.88 -0.80 8.48
N ILE A 85 -21.34 -2.04 8.65
CA ILE A 85 -21.29 -3.08 7.62
C ILE A 85 -22.05 -2.66 6.34
N SER A 86 -23.01 -1.74 6.46
CA SER A 86 -23.83 -1.32 5.31
C SER A 86 -23.05 -0.51 4.28
N THR A 87 -21.98 0.16 4.68
CA THR A 87 -21.12 0.96 3.80
C THR A 87 -19.85 0.25 3.36
N TRP A 88 -19.55 -0.93 3.93
CA TRP A 88 -18.35 -1.67 3.59
C TRP A 88 -18.49 -2.36 2.24
N PRO A 89 -17.59 -2.12 1.26
CA PRO A 89 -17.75 -2.64 -0.10
C PRO A 89 -17.44 -4.14 -0.23
N GLY A 90 -16.89 -4.78 0.81
CA GLY A 90 -16.54 -6.19 0.84
C GLY A 90 -16.95 -6.84 2.15
N ASP A 91 -16.25 -7.89 2.52
CA ASP A 91 -16.35 -8.55 3.81
C ASP A 91 -15.24 -8.01 4.71
N PRO A 92 -15.53 -7.25 5.77
CA PRO A 92 -14.51 -6.62 6.60
C PRO A 92 -13.60 -7.63 7.31
N ASP A 93 -14.06 -8.86 7.50
CA ASP A 93 -13.32 -9.93 8.16
C ASP A 93 -12.64 -10.91 7.18
N TYR A 94 -12.75 -10.65 5.87
CA TYR A 94 -12.22 -11.52 4.82
C TYR A 94 -10.72 -11.82 4.94
N LEU A 95 -9.93 -10.89 5.50
CA LEU A 95 -8.48 -11.04 5.66
C LEU A 95 -8.06 -11.56 7.04
N GLU A 96 -8.99 -11.83 7.95
CA GLU A 96 -8.70 -12.18 9.34
C GLU A 96 -7.77 -13.39 9.48
N ASP A 97 -7.99 -14.40 8.67
CA ASP A 97 -7.20 -15.64 8.62
C ASP A 97 -6.21 -15.70 7.44
N LYS A 98 -5.97 -14.58 6.76
CA LYS A 98 -5.17 -14.54 5.53
C LYS A 98 -3.97 -13.63 5.62
N PHE A 99 -2.87 -14.11 5.06
CA PHE A 99 -1.64 -13.35 4.90
C PHE A 99 -1.42 -13.09 3.43
N VAL A 100 -1.66 -11.85 3.00
CA VAL A 100 -1.80 -11.50 1.60
C VAL A 100 -0.64 -10.65 1.09
N ARG A 101 -0.31 -10.83 -0.18
CA ARG A 101 0.65 -10.05 -0.94
C ARG A 101 0.00 -9.54 -2.21
N PHE A 102 0.43 -8.39 -2.67
CA PHE A 102 -0.11 -7.75 -3.85
C PHE A 102 0.96 -7.56 -4.92
N ALA A 103 0.52 -7.61 -6.15
CA ALA A 103 1.28 -7.24 -7.33
C ALA A 103 0.35 -6.56 -8.32
N TYR A 104 0.88 -6.04 -9.40
CA TYR A 104 0.09 -5.52 -10.50
C TYR A 104 0.68 -5.96 -11.84
N ARG A 105 -0.12 -5.83 -12.89
CA ARG A 105 0.33 -5.97 -14.27
C ARG A 105 -0.45 -5.05 -15.19
N PHE A 106 0.14 -4.74 -16.33
CA PHE A 106 -0.51 -3.96 -17.37
C PHE A 106 -1.17 -4.87 -18.41
N LYS A 107 -2.34 -4.49 -18.87
CA LYS A 107 -2.95 -5.03 -20.06
C LYS A 107 -2.82 -4.00 -21.17
N PHE A 108 -2.35 -4.42 -22.33
CA PHE A 108 -2.16 -3.57 -23.48
C PHE A 108 -3.37 -3.59 -24.43
N GLU A 109 -3.41 -2.65 -25.40
CA GLU A 109 -4.50 -2.52 -26.38
C GLU A 109 -4.64 -3.78 -27.28
N ASP A 110 -3.56 -4.51 -27.52
CA ASP A 110 -3.53 -5.77 -28.28
C ASP A 110 -3.98 -6.99 -27.49
N ASN A 111 -4.49 -6.80 -26.27
CA ASN A 111 -4.87 -7.82 -25.29
C ASN A 111 -3.70 -8.65 -24.72
N GLU A 112 -2.47 -8.29 -24.95
CA GLU A 112 -1.34 -8.86 -24.23
C GLU A 112 -1.23 -8.29 -22.82
N TYR A 113 -0.54 -9.04 -21.96
CA TYR A 113 -0.28 -8.63 -20.57
C TYR A 113 1.22 -8.53 -20.33
N SER A 114 1.61 -7.53 -19.54
CA SER A 114 2.95 -7.52 -18.98
C SER A 114 3.13 -8.70 -18.01
N ILE A 115 4.36 -8.99 -17.65
CA ILE A 115 4.61 -9.83 -16.48
C ILE A 115 4.21 -9.11 -15.20
N PHE A 116 4.19 -9.84 -14.09
CA PHE A 116 3.84 -9.26 -12.79
C PHE A 116 4.92 -8.32 -12.29
N SER A 117 4.51 -7.28 -11.59
CA SER A 117 5.43 -6.57 -10.70
C SER A 117 5.91 -7.51 -9.59
N PRO A 118 7.03 -7.21 -8.93
CA PRO A 118 7.36 -7.89 -7.68
C PRO A 118 6.20 -7.82 -6.69
N PHE A 119 6.00 -8.91 -5.96
CA PHE A 119 5.00 -8.91 -4.88
C PHE A 119 5.44 -8.03 -3.73
N THR A 120 4.48 -7.39 -3.09
CA THR A 120 4.68 -6.67 -1.84
C THR A 120 5.10 -7.63 -0.73
N GLN A 121 5.46 -7.07 0.39
CA GLN A 121 5.49 -7.81 1.65
C GLN A 121 4.13 -8.35 2.00
N ILE A 122 4.10 -9.28 2.94
CA ILE A 122 2.87 -9.76 3.55
C ILE A 122 2.23 -8.59 4.31
N ALA A 123 0.97 -8.32 4.01
CA ALA A 123 0.17 -7.35 4.75
C ALA A 123 -0.35 -8.01 6.02
N TYR A 124 0.20 -7.60 7.16
CA TYR A 124 -0.17 -8.15 8.45
C TYR A 124 -0.05 -7.11 9.56
N ILE A 125 -1.12 -6.94 10.31
CA ILE A 125 -1.13 -6.26 11.60
C ILE A 125 -1.85 -7.21 12.57
N PRO A 126 -1.19 -7.64 13.66
CA PRO A 126 -1.85 -8.51 14.63
C PRO A 126 -3.09 -7.82 15.18
N LYS A 127 -4.20 -8.55 15.24
CA LYS A 127 -5.46 -8.06 15.81
C LYS A 127 -5.30 -7.78 17.30
N GLN A 128 -4.32 -8.42 17.93
CA GLN A 128 -4.02 -8.27 19.35
C GLN A 128 -2.84 -7.35 19.59
N ASN A 129 -2.96 -6.54 20.64
CA ASN A 129 -1.86 -5.78 21.21
C ASN A 129 -1.01 -6.72 22.07
N GLY A 130 -0.04 -7.39 21.49
CA GLY A 130 0.95 -8.17 22.25
C GLY A 130 1.85 -7.22 23.05
N TYR A 131 1.64 -7.14 24.34
CA TYR A 131 2.57 -6.45 25.25
C TYR A 131 2.79 -7.26 26.51
N PHE A 132 4.01 -7.23 27.00
CA PHE A 132 4.35 -7.73 28.33
C PHE A 132 4.43 -6.54 29.27
N ILE A 133 3.45 -6.41 30.17
CA ILE A 133 3.55 -5.47 31.28
C ILE A 133 3.90 -6.30 32.51
N ASN A 134 4.98 -5.93 33.17
CA ASN A 134 5.39 -6.52 34.44
C ASN A 134 4.23 -6.44 35.45
N GLY A 135 3.83 -7.56 36.03
CA GLY A 135 2.73 -7.65 36.98
C GLY A 135 1.35 -7.89 36.36
N GLN A 136 1.26 -8.09 35.03
CA GLN A 136 0.00 -8.44 34.36
C GLN A 136 0.17 -9.69 33.47
N GLU A 137 0.92 -10.67 33.93
CA GLU A 137 1.24 -11.88 33.19
C GLU A 137 -0.01 -12.66 32.75
N ASN A 138 -1.05 -12.70 33.59
CA ASN A 138 -2.31 -13.38 33.26
C ASN A 138 -3.05 -12.70 32.11
N SER A 139 -3.04 -11.37 32.07
CA SER A 139 -3.64 -10.63 30.96
C SER A 139 -2.80 -10.78 29.69
N ALA A 140 -1.48 -10.77 29.80
CA ALA A 140 -0.56 -11.03 28.71
C ALA A 140 -0.75 -12.45 28.14
N VAL A 141 -0.86 -13.45 29.01
CA VAL A 141 -1.10 -14.85 28.61
C VAL A 141 -2.45 -15.00 27.93
N SER A 142 -3.55 -14.45 28.50
CA SER A 142 -4.86 -14.55 27.88
C SER A 142 -4.99 -13.77 26.57
N SER A 143 -4.24 -12.69 26.41
CA SER A 143 -4.20 -11.93 25.16
C SER A 143 -3.31 -12.59 24.10
N THR A 144 -2.35 -13.41 24.50
CA THR A 144 -1.38 -14.03 23.57
C THR A 144 -1.81 -15.42 23.09
N ILE A 145 -2.66 -16.11 23.83
CA ILE A 145 -2.92 -17.54 23.57
C ILE A 145 -3.94 -17.79 22.47
N LEU A 146 -4.81 -16.84 22.13
CA LEU A 146 -6.00 -17.20 21.38
C LEU A 146 -6.04 -16.73 19.93
N ASP A 147 -5.51 -15.57 19.58
CA ASP A 147 -5.81 -15.02 18.25
C ASP A 147 -4.63 -14.29 17.62
N TRP A 148 -3.42 -14.62 18.01
CA TRP A 148 -2.27 -13.88 17.55
C TRP A 148 -1.86 -14.08 16.07
N PHE A 149 -2.50 -14.97 15.39
CA PHE A 149 -2.40 -15.10 13.94
C PHE A 149 -3.53 -14.41 13.18
N GLU A 150 -4.48 -13.82 13.88
CA GLU A 150 -5.52 -13.06 13.22
C GLU A 150 -5.00 -11.73 12.70
N ASN A 151 -5.32 -11.47 11.44
CA ASN A 151 -4.94 -10.24 10.78
C ASN A 151 -5.99 -9.15 11.03
N GLY A 152 -5.57 -8.08 11.66
CA GLY A 152 -6.44 -6.92 11.93
C GLY A 152 -6.63 -5.98 10.74
N ILE A 153 -5.99 -6.28 9.59
CA ILE A 153 -6.10 -5.44 8.39
C ILE A 153 -7.41 -5.71 7.67
N ASN A 154 -8.10 -4.64 7.30
CA ASN A 154 -9.28 -4.69 6.44
C ASN A 154 -9.23 -3.68 5.30
N ASN A 155 -8.31 -2.71 5.37
CA ASN A 155 -8.08 -1.74 4.32
C ASN A 155 -6.58 -1.58 4.06
N ILE A 156 -6.20 -1.58 2.79
CA ILE A 156 -4.80 -1.46 2.36
C ILE A 156 -4.75 -0.46 1.21
N GLU A 157 -3.94 0.57 1.36
CA GLU A 157 -3.66 1.48 0.26
C GLU A 157 -2.45 0.99 -0.53
N LEU A 158 -2.67 0.68 -1.80
CA LEU A 158 -1.65 0.22 -2.72
C LEU A 158 -1.23 1.37 -3.62
N ILE A 159 0.05 1.70 -3.61
CA ILE A 159 0.62 2.67 -4.53
C ILE A 159 1.21 1.91 -5.71
N VAL A 160 0.55 2.01 -6.86
CA VAL A 160 0.96 1.39 -8.11
C VAL A 160 1.84 2.37 -8.88
N PRO A 161 3.15 2.14 -9.00
CA PRO A 161 4.01 2.99 -9.79
C PRO A 161 3.68 2.84 -11.28
N LEU A 162 3.62 3.95 -11.96
CA LEU A 162 3.33 4.04 -13.39
C LEU A 162 4.61 4.36 -14.15
N PRO A 163 4.80 3.85 -15.38
CA PRO A 163 5.99 4.11 -16.18
C PRO A 163 6.12 5.57 -16.62
N ASP A 164 5.02 6.32 -16.57
CA ASP A 164 4.93 7.75 -16.87
C ASP A 164 3.70 8.32 -16.13
N LYS A 165 3.37 9.57 -16.37
CA LYS A 165 2.15 10.21 -15.87
C LYS A 165 0.90 9.45 -16.30
N GLY A 166 -0.10 9.39 -15.44
CA GLY A 166 -1.35 8.69 -15.70
C GLY A 166 -1.98 9.05 -17.05
N ASN A 167 -1.94 10.32 -17.44
CA ASN A 167 -2.47 10.82 -18.71
C ASN A 167 -1.76 10.28 -19.96
N ASN A 168 -0.53 9.78 -19.82
CA ASN A 168 0.28 9.31 -20.93
C ASN A 168 0.20 7.79 -21.15
N LEU A 169 -0.37 7.04 -20.21
CA LEU A 169 -0.38 5.58 -20.23
C LEU A 169 -1.02 5.00 -21.49
N ALA A 170 -2.21 5.45 -21.83
CA ALA A 170 -2.92 4.98 -23.02
C ALA A 170 -2.18 5.36 -24.30
N ARG A 171 -1.75 6.63 -24.40
CA ARG A 171 -1.19 7.16 -25.64
C ARG A 171 0.23 6.65 -25.91
N SER A 172 1.11 6.70 -24.91
CA SER A 172 2.54 6.43 -25.07
C SER A 172 2.91 4.96 -24.85
N TYR A 173 2.16 4.28 -23.98
CA TYR A 173 2.46 2.91 -23.58
C TYR A 173 1.42 1.90 -24.06
N LYS A 174 0.33 2.36 -24.68
CA LYS A 174 -0.73 1.47 -25.18
C LYS A 174 -1.35 0.59 -24.09
N VAL A 175 -1.34 1.07 -22.86
CA VAL A 175 -1.99 0.38 -21.73
C VAL A 175 -3.49 0.64 -21.83
N SER A 176 -4.28 -0.42 -21.75
CA SER A 176 -5.75 -0.36 -21.69
C SER A 176 -6.28 -0.51 -20.28
N LYS A 177 -5.63 -1.37 -19.48
CA LYS A 177 -6.05 -1.63 -18.08
C LYS A 177 -4.85 -1.93 -17.19
N VAL A 178 -5.03 -1.72 -15.89
CA VAL A 178 -4.12 -2.21 -14.85
C VAL A 178 -4.87 -3.23 -14.02
N GLU A 179 -4.32 -4.43 -13.90
CA GLU A 179 -4.87 -5.47 -13.03
C GLU A 179 -4.11 -5.50 -11.71
N ILE A 180 -4.86 -5.46 -10.61
CA ILE A 180 -4.33 -5.66 -9.26
C ILE A 180 -4.39 -7.15 -8.94
N LEU A 181 -3.27 -7.69 -8.57
CA LEU A 181 -3.07 -9.10 -8.29
C LEU A 181 -2.91 -9.35 -6.80
N TYR A 182 -3.30 -10.53 -6.38
CA TYR A 182 -3.37 -10.95 -5.00
C TYR A 182 -2.91 -12.40 -4.88
N SER A 183 -2.12 -12.68 -3.87
CA SER A 183 -1.67 -14.03 -3.53
C SER A 183 -1.70 -14.22 -2.02
N GLU A 184 -2.26 -15.33 -1.56
CA GLU A 184 -2.23 -15.77 -0.16
C GLU A 184 -0.92 -16.52 0.11
N SER A 185 -0.40 -16.44 1.34
CA SER A 185 0.91 -17.01 1.66
C SER A 185 0.94 -18.54 1.66
N ASP A 186 -0.21 -19.17 1.84
CA ASP A 186 -0.43 -20.62 1.86
C ASP A 186 -0.84 -21.19 0.49
N GLU A 187 -1.11 -20.33 -0.48
CA GLU A 187 -1.48 -20.72 -1.84
C GLU A 187 -0.41 -20.35 -2.87
N THR A 188 -0.29 -21.15 -3.91
CA THR A 188 0.51 -20.82 -5.10
C THR A 188 -0.29 -20.06 -6.16
N ALA A 189 -1.59 -19.95 -5.97
CA ALA A 189 -2.49 -19.31 -6.90
C ALA A 189 -2.36 -17.79 -6.84
N VAL A 190 -2.30 -17.17 -8.01
CA VAL A 190 -2.40 -15.72 -8.15
C VAL A 190 -3.81 -15.37 -8.61
N LYS A 191 -4.46 -14.49 -7.90
CA LYS A 191 -5.85 -14.08 -8.14
C LYS A 191 -5.89 -12.61 -8.57
N VAL A 192 -6.85 -12.24 -9.39
CA VAL A 192 -7.10 -10.84 -9.78
C VAL A 192 -8.18 -10.28 -8.87
N ILE A 193 -7.87 -9.18 -8.21
CA ILE A 193 -8.83 -8.45 -7.37
C ILE A 193 -9.63 -7.48 -8.20
N ASP A 194 -8.94 -6.74 -9.06
CA ASP A 194 -9.57 -5.69 -9.83
C ASP A 194 -8.87 -5.50 -11.19
N SER A 195 -9.60 -4.92 -12.14
CA SER A 195 -9.13 -4.62 -13.48
C SER A 195 -9.56 -3.20 -13.85
N ILE A 196 -8.69 -2.24 -13.53
CA ILE A 196 -8.94 -0.81 -13.57
C ILE A 196 -8.69 -0.29 -14.98
N ASP A 197 -9.64 0.45 -15.53
CA ASP A 197 -9.50 1.03 -16.84
C ASP A 197 -8.50 2.20 -16.85
N VAL A 198 -7.74 2.34 -17.92
CA VAL A 198 -6.74 3.41 -18.04
C VAL A 198 -7.37 4.81 -17.98
N THR A 199 -8.61 4.96 -18.34
CA THR A 199 -9.34 6.25 -18.27
C THR A 199 -9.57 6.67 -16.82
N GLU A 200 -9.89 5.71 -15.94
CA GLU A 200 -10.01 5.93 -14.51
C GLU A 200 -8.66 6.31 -13.91
N ILE A 201 -7.60 5.58 -14.25
CA ILE A 201 -6.24 5.87 -13.80
C ILE A 201 -5.80 7.27 -14.26
N SER A 202 -6.06 7.61 -15.51
CA SER A 202 -5.74 8.94 -16.05
C SER A 202 -6.48 10.06 -15.31
N SER A 203 -7.74 9.84 -14.97
CA SER A 203 -8.53 10.82 -14.22
C SER A 203 -8.06 10.98 -12.78
N ALA A 204 -7.72 9.87 -12.10
CA ALA A 204 -7.28 9.88 -10.71
C ALA A 204 -5.82 10.33 -10.54
N SER A 205 -4.91 9.85 -11.41
CA SER A 205 -3.47 10.12 -11.29
C SER A 205 -3.04 11.40 -12.00
N GLY A 206 -3.72 11.78 -13.07
CA GLY A 206 -3.41 13.00 -13.82
C GLY A 206 -1.94 13.09 -14.22
N ASN A 207 -1.24 14.04 -13.62
CA ASN A 207 0.19 14.29 -13.84
C ASN A 207 1.12 13.47 -12.92
N ASN A 208 0.59 12.67 -12.02
CA ASN A 208 1.37 11.82 -11.14
C ASN A 208 1.84 10.56 -11.89
N ASN A 209 2.99 10.04 -11.46
CA ASN A 209 3.56 8.79 -11.95
C ASN A 209 3.23 7.59 -11.07
N TYR A 210 2.14 7.67 -10.34
CA TYR A 210 1.60 6.58 -9.52
C TYR A 210 0.07 6.67 -9.50
N TYR A 211 -0.55 5.54 -9.21
CA TYR A 211 -1.98 5.41 -8.96
C TYR A 211 -2.19 4.83 -7.57
N SER A 212 -3.05 5.46 -6.77
CA SER A 212 -3.42 4.98 -5.45
C SER A 212 -4.69 4.14 -5.55
N TYR A 213 -4.63 2.91 -5.08
CA TYR A 213 -5.73 1.96 -5.07
C TYR A 213 -6.05 1.53 -3.64
N SER A 214 -7.27 1.77 -3.19
CA SER A 214 -7.74 1.33 -1.87
C SER A 214 -8.37 -0.05 -1.97
N TYR A 215 -7.69 -1.04 -1.38
CA TYR A 215 -8.22 -2.40 -1.25
C TYR A 215 -8.95 -2.56 0.07
N GLN A 216 -10.22 -2.89 0.02
CA GLN A 216 -11.12 -2.98 1.17
C GLN A 216 -11.69 -4.39 1.30
N SER A 217 -10.83 -5.37 1.55
CA SER A 217 -11.20 -6.77 1.82
C SER A 217 -12.18 -7.38 0.80
N ARG A 218 -12.08 -6.98 -0.46
CA ARG A 218 -12.92 -7.53 -1.54
C ARG A 218 -12.40 -8.91 -1.95
N LYS A 219 -13.33 -9.83 -2.20
CA LYS A 219 -12.99 -11.15 -2.73
C LYS A 219 -12.42 -11.05 -4.15
N PRO A 220 -11.41 -11.87 -4.50
CA PRO A 220 -10.87 -11.90 -5.85
C PRO A 220 -11.94 -12.22 -6.90
N ILE A 221 -11.81 -11.59 -8.07
CA ILE A 221 -12.76 -11.77 -9.18
C ILE A 221 -12.48 -13.09 -9.92
N ARG A 222 -11.20 -13.42 -10.11
CA ARG A 222 -10.79 -14.62 -10.87
C ARG A 222 -9.39 -15.07 -10.48
N THR A 223 -9.11 -16.36 -10.67
CA THR A 223 -7.76 -16.93 -10.56
C THR A 223 -7.07 -16.92 -11.91
N LEU A 224 -5.77 -16.63 -11.92
CA LEU A 224 -4.97 -16.65 -13.13
C LEU A 224 -4.59 -18.09 -13.51
N PRO A 225 -4.58 -18.41 -14.81
CA PRO A 225 -4.06 -19.68 -15.29
C PRO A 225 -2.56 -19.83 -14.93
N GLN A 226 -2.13 -21.04 -14.62
CA GLN A 226 -0.76 -21.35 -14.26
C GLN A 226 0.26 -20.89 -15.34
N ALA A 227 -0.10 -21.00 -16.61
CA ALA A 227 0.74 -20.54 -17.72
C ALA A 227 1.04 -19.03 -17.68
N GLN A 228 0.18 -18.24 -17.03
CA GLN A 228 0.40 -16.80 -16.83
C GLN A 228 1.21 -16.50 -15.56
N THR A 229 1.19 -17.39 -14.57
CA THR A 229 1.89 -17.20 -13.30
C THR A 229 3.35 -17.62 -13.36
N VAL A 230 3.69 -18.56 -14.23
CA VAL A 230 5.07 -19.10 -14.41
C VAL A 230 5.87 -18.29 -15.44
N ARG A 231 5.27 -17.30 -16.07
CA ARG A 231 5.93 -16.47 -17.06
C ARG A 231 6.94 -15.54 -16.42
N VAL A 232 8.22 -15.88 -16.55
CA VAL A 232 9.34 -15.15 -15.93
C VAL A 232 9.82 -13.99 -16.78
N PHE A 233 9.59 -14.05 -18.09
CA PHE A 233 10.00 -13.01 -19.04
C PHE A 233 9.04 -12.93 -20.22
N ASP A 234 9.00 -11.79 -20.86
CA ASP A 234 8.28 -11.62 -22.11
C ASP A 234 9.14 -12.06 -23.30
N LYS A 235 8.57 -12.90 -24.15
CA LYS A 235 9.24 -13.33 -25.39
C LYS A 235 9.34 -12.22 -26.44
N VAL A 236 8.66 -11.12 -26.22
CA VAL A 236 8.69 -9.92 -27.06
C VAL A 236 9.72 -8.90 -26.53
N PRO A 237 10.29 -8.06 -27.38
CA PRO A 237 9.96 -7.96 -28.79
C PRO A 237 10.57 -9.07 -29.62
N VAL A 238 9.80 -9.46 -30.61
CA VAL A 238 10.26 -10.33 -31.69
C VAL A 238 10.69 -9.43 -32.85
N LYS A 239 11.90 -9.62 -33.35
CA LYS A 239 12.44 -8.86 -34.46
C LYS A 239 12.77 -9.81 -35.61
N ALA A 240 12.37 -9.45 -36.82
CA ALA A 240 12.86 -10.05 -38.03
C ALA A 240 13.66 -9.00 -38.81
N LYS A 241 14.86 -9.32 -39.23
CA LYS A 241 15.70 -8.41 -40.03
C LYS A 241 15.32 -8.40 -41.48
N THR A 242 14.70 -9.46 -41.97
CA THR A 242 14.25 -9.63 -43.35
C THR A 242 12.86 -10.21 -43.39
N GLN A 243 12.09 -9.85 -44.42
CA GLN A 243 10.80 -10.47 -44.70
C GLN A 243 10.66 -10.68 -46.23
N GLU A 244 9.98 -11.72 -46.60
CA GLU A 244 9.65 -12.03 -47.99
C GLU A 244 8.25 -12.61 -48.08
N VAL A 245 7.54 -12.28 -49.14
CA VAL A 245 6.23 -12.83 -49.44
C VAL A 245 6.33 -13.80 -50.60
N VAL A 246 6.07 -15.07 -50.32
CA VAL A 246 6.15 -16.16 -51.34
C VAL A 246 4.85 -16.96 -51.26
N SER A 247 4.20 -17.12 -52.41
CA SER A 247 2.99 -17.98 -52.53
C SER A 247 1.95 -17.76 -51.41
N ASN A 248 1.55 -16.52 -51.19
CA ASN A 248 0.58 -16.12 -50.18
C ASN A 248 1.02 -16.39 -48.70
N ARG A 249 2.33 -16.49 -48.48
CA ARG A 249 2.94 -16.65 -47.12
C ARG A 249 3.92 -15.53 -46.89
N VAL A 250 3.96 -15.01 -45.65
CA VAL A 250 5.01 -14.10 -45.21
C VAL A 250 6.06 -14.91 -44.47
N ILE A 251 7.29 -14.83 -44.95
CA ILE A 251 8.46 -15.49 -44.34
C ILE A 251 9.27 -14.42 -43.65
N TYR A 252 9.52 -14.59 -42.36
CA TYR A 252 10.40 -13.73 -41.58
C TYR A 252 11.75 -14.40 -41.40
N GLY A 253 12.82 -13.76 -41.87
CA GLY A 253 14.19 -14.23 -41.76
C GLY A 253 14.99 -13.47 -40.70
N ASN A 254 16.05 -14.10 -40.24
CA ASN A 254 16.96 -13.57 -39.24
C ASN A 254 16.22 -13.12 -37.97
N PHE A 255 15.46 -14.03 -37.46
CA PHE A 255 14.55 -13.85 -36.33
C PHE A 255 15.31 -13.72 -35.00
N GLN A 256 15.01 -12.69 -34.22
CA GLN A 256 15.54 -12.48 -32.89
C GLN A 256 14.39 -12.43 -31.89
N THR A 257 14.47 -13.32 -30.92
CA THR A 257 13.63 -13.24 -29.70
C THR A 257 14.39 -12.50 -28.62
N LYS A 258 13.72 -11.75 -27.80
CA LYS A 258 14.26 -11.00 -26.66
C LYS A 258 14.93 -9.66 -27.06
N HIS A 259 15.10 -8.83 -26.06
CA HIS A 259 15.88 -7.59 -26.19
C HIS A 259 17.36 -7.88 -26.36
N THR A 260 18.04 -7.08 -27.17
CA THR A 260 19.49 -7.06 -27.16
C THR A 260 19.95 -6.54 -25.80
N PRO A 261 20.74 -7.30 -25.03
CA PRO A 261 21.23 -6.81 -23.75
C PRO A 261 22.11 -5.57 -23.95
N PRO A 262 22.16 -4.64 -22.99
CA PRO A 262 23.11 -3.55 -23.04
C PRO A 262 24.54 -4.10 -23.00
N SER A 263 25.46 -3.41 -23.69
CA SER A 263 26.87 -3.83 -23.77
C SER A 263 27.57 -3.77 -22.40
N SER A 264 27.11 -2.92 -21.52
CA SER A 264 27.59 -2.80 -20.14
C SER A 264 26.51 -2.19 -19.24
N ILE A 265 26.54 -2.56 -17.99
CA ILE A 265 25.70 -1.97 -16.93
C ILE A 265 26.66 -1.44 -15.86
N ASN A 266 26.60 -0.14 -15.61
CA ASN A 266 27.31 0.47 -14.49
C ASN A 266 26.41 0.44 -13.26
N TYR A 267 26.87 -0.23 -12.23
CA TYR A 267 26.13 -0.29 -10.96
C TYR A 267 27.09 -0.23 -9.77
N SER A 268 26.57 0.21 -8.65
CA SER A 268 27.27 0.10 -7.36
C SER A 268 26.29 -0.44 -6.33
N VAL A 269 26.81 -1.26 -5.42
CA VAL A 269 26.03 -1.82 -4.31
C VAL A 269 26.76 -1.49 -3.03
N ASN A 270 26.09 -0.78 -2.13
CA ASN A 270 26.62 -0.42 -0.83
C ASN A 270 25.70 -0.93 0.27
N ILE A 271 26.31 -1.28 1.41
CA ILE A 271 25.56 -1.62 2.63
C ILE A 271 25.62 -0.38 3.54
N GLU A 272 24.48 0.13 3.88
CA GLU A 272 24.34 1.31 4.73
C GLU A 272 23.61 0.97 6.03
N LYS A 273 23.85 1.79 7.06
CA LYS A 273 23.08 1.69 8.29
C LYS A 273 21.64 2.11 8.02
N LYS A 274 20.69 1.34 8.56
CA LYS A 274 19.27 1.72 8.50
C LYS A 274 19.08 3.06 9.22
N ILE A 275 18.56 4.03 8.50
CA ILE A 275 18.11 5.29 9.09
C ILE A 275 16.75 4.99 9.75
N ALA A 276 16.75 4.91 11.07
CA ALA A 276 15.50 4.85 11.82
C ALA A 276 14.88 6.25 11.77
N ASN A 277 13.78 6.39 11.05
CA ASN A 277 12.93 7.55 11.23
C ASN A 277 12.27 7.43 12.60
N ASN A 278 12.63 8.32 13.52
CA ASN A 278 12.06 8.36 14.86
C ASN A 278 10.59 8.83 14.90
N ASN A 279 9.98 9.05 13.77
CA ASN A 279 8.56 9.34 13.67
C ASN A 279 7.74 8.04 13.81
N TYR A 280 7.58 7.58 15.02
CA TYR A 280 6.70 6.46 15.39
C TYR A 280 5.21 6.77 15.24
N THR A 281 4.84 7.84 14.56
CA THR A 281 3.44 8.23 14.33
C THR A 281 2.73 7.37 13.31
N ASN A 282 3.46 6.56 12.55
CA ASN A 282 2.87 5.59 11.64
C ASN A 282 3.04 4.18 12.23
N PHE A 283 1.93 3.51 12.52
CA PHE A 283 1.88 2.06 12.76
C PHE A 283 2.23 1.24 11.50
N VAL A 284 2.90 1.87 10.57
CA VAL A 284 3.40 1.22 9.38
C VAL A 284 4.74 0.60 9.72
N GLU A 285 4.91 -0.65 9.35
CA GLU A 285 6.19 -1.32 9.34
C GLU A 285 7.26 -0.39 8.75
N LEU A 286 8.44 -0.40 9.34
CA LEU A 286 9.53 0.45 8.85
C LEU A 286 9.67 0.33 7.34
N PRO A 287 9.68 1.42 6.59
CA PRO A 287 9.56 1.40 5.12
C PRO A 287 10.70 0.64 4.42
N ASN A 288 11.79 0.38 5.13
CA ASN A 288 12.93 -0.35 4.60
C ASN A 288 13.22 -1.56 5.47
N HIS A 289 13.24 -2.76 4.88
CA HIS A 289 13.69 -3.96 5.57
C HIS A 289 15.18 -3.90 5.86
N THR A 290 15.58 -4.50 6.99
CA THR A 290 16.98 -4.76 7.28
C THR A 290 17.37 -6.12 6.74
N ILE A 291 18.58 -6.21 6.20
CA ILE A 291 19.21 -7.49 5.91
C ILE A 291 19.62 -8.17 7.23
N LYS A 292 19.52 -9.48 7.27
CA LYS A 292 19.94 -10.27 8.44
C LYS A 292 21.46 -10.25 8.59
N GLN A 293 21.96 -10.19 9.82
CA GLN A 293 23.39 -10.28 10.12
C GLN A 293 23.94 -11.68 9.81
N ASN A 294 25.23 -11.78 9.57
CA ASN A 294 25.96 -13.03 9.30
C ASN A 294 25.36 -13.84 8.14
N ARG A 295 24.94 -13.18 7.08
CA ARG A 295 24.44 -13.79 5.85
C ARG A 295 25.17 -13.21 4.64
N ASN A 296 25.36 -14.06 3.65
CA ASN A 296 25.83 -13.63 2.33
C ASN A 296 24.63 -13.26 1.46
N TYR A 297 24.73 -12.15 0.77
CA TYR A 297 23.71 -11.67 -0.14
C TYR A 297 24.29 -11.53 -1.54
N GLN A 298 23.49 -11.91 -2.52
CA GLN A 298 23.77 -11.65 -3.91
C GLN A 298 22.73 -10.67 -4.43
N VAL A 299 23.16 -9.71 -5.22
CA VAL A 299 22.29 -8.71 -5.83
C VAL A 299 22.19 -9.03 -7.31
N GLY A 300 20.95 -9.12 -7.80
CA GLY A 300 20.64 -9.27 -9.21
C GLY A 300 19.88 -8.05 -9.73
N PHE A 301 19.94 -7.81 -11.01
CA PHE A 301 19.24 -6.74 -11.68
C PHE A 301 18.31 -7.32 -12.74
N VAL A 302 17.07 -6.90 -12.69
CA VAL A 302 16.08 -7.19 -13.73
C VAL A 302 15.85 -5.92 -14.51
N LEU A 303 16.13 -5.95 -15.80
CA LEU A 303 15.89 -4.82 -16.67
C LEU A 303 14.46 -4.92 -17.23
N SER A 304 13.74 -3.84 -17.25
CA SER A 304 12.45 -3.80 -17.91
C SER A 304 12.41 -2.71 -18.98
N ASP A 305 11.66 -2.95 -20.04
CA ASP A 305 11.42 -1.93 -21.06
C ASP A 305 10.28 -1.00 -20.65
N LYS A 306 10.04 0.02 -21.48
CA LYS A 306 8.95 1.00 -21.25
C LYS A 306 7.55 0.38 -21.23
N TYR A 307 7.37 -0.83 -21.68
CA TYR A 307 6.11 -1.57 -21.66
C TYR A 307 6.00 -2.55 -20.48
N GLY A 308 6.97 -2.52 -19.55
CA GLY A 308 6.99 -3.41 -18.39
C GLY A 308 7.47 -4.83 -18.70
N ARG A 309 8.03 -5.08 -19.88
CA ARG A 309 8.57 -6.39 -20.24
C ARG A 309 9.98 -6.54 -19.68
N GLN A 310 10.22 -7.64 -19.00
CA GLN A 310 11.45 -7.86 -18.23
C GLN A 310 12.46 -8.74 -18.98
N SER A 311 13.72 -8.53 -18.61
CA SER A 311 14.82 -9.42 -19.04
C SER A 311 14.76 -10.76 -18.30
N ASP A 312 15.48 -11.72 -18.88
CA ASP A 312 15.78 -12.98 -18.17
C ASP A 312 16.54 -12.71 -16.89
#